data_619a1510fc62bb2dd7eded4648ab2bb1
#
_entry.id   619a1510fc62bb2dd7eded4648ab2bb1
#
_cell.length_a   1.000
_cell.length_b   1.000
_cell.length_c   1.000
_cell.angle_alpha   90.00
_cell.angle_beta   90.00
_cell.angle_gamma   90.00
#
_symmetry.space_group_name_H-M   'P 1'
#
loop_
_entity.id
_entity.type
_entity.pdbx_description
1 polymer ?
#
loop_
_entity_poly.entity_id
_entity_poly.type
_entity_poly.pdbx_seq_one_letter_code
_entity_poly.pdbx_strand_id
1 'polypeptide(L)'
;LTRADIEGFVLPFVDRLVEMSEQVPDDMKVKIRLCDTMGFGLHYPGAELPRSIPKLIYKLNKECGVTSDRLEWHGHNDFHRVHANASTAWLYGCNASNGTLFGYGERTGNPPVEGAIMDYIALKGDLCGIDTTVIPELAEYMKSIGFPIPHTYPLAGRHFNTTRAGIHAGGLRQNDRIYNLMDTAKLLNRPPRVAITDKSGADGIAHWVNECFGLKGDTRISKIKVHKLARWVMDQYEQEGRLTAISDQELEVKTQELMPEFWEKHKA
;
A
#
# COMPACT_ATOMS: atom_id res chain seq x y z
N LEU A 1 12.10 22.93 5.95
CA LEU A 1 13.50 22.69 5.58
C LEU A 1 13.74 22.79 4.08
N THR A 2 12.97 22.14 3.23
CA THR A 2 13.15 22.07 1.77
C THR A 2 12.96 23.39 1.01
N ARG A 3 12.83 24.50 1.73
CA ARG A 3 12.80 25.90 1.23
C ARG A 3 13.78 26.82 1.98
N ALA A 4 14.54 26.26 2.94
CA ALA A 4 15.44 27.05 3.78
C ALA A 4 16.78 27.30 3.06
N ASP A 5 17.48 28.34 3.47
CA ASP A 5 18.88 28.51 3.17
C ASP A 5 19.71 27.52 3.98
N ILE A 6 20.22 26.52 3.31
CA ILE A 6 20.95 25.44 3.97
C ILE A 6 22.29 25.94 4.50
N GLU A 7 23.08 26.57 3.64
CA GLU A 7 24.46 26.99 3.99
C GLU A 7 24.46 28.18 4.96
N GLY A 8 23.62 29.20 4.71
CA GLY A 8 23.63 30.43 5.51
C GLY A 8 22.85 30.35 6.81
N PHE A 9 21.95 29.36 6.95
CA PHE A 9 21.12 29.28 8.13
C PHE A 9 21.08 27.88 8.77
N VAL A 10 20.70 26.84 7.99
CA VAL A 10 20.40 25.52 8.59
C VAL A 10 21.63 24.87 9.20
N LEU A 11 22.75 24.84 8.45
CA LEU A 11 23.98 24.21 8.96
C LEU A 11 24.52 24.96 10.17
N PRO A 12 24.73 26.30 10.15
CA PRO A 12 25.19 27.04 11.33
C PRO A 12 24.26 26.87 12.56
N PHE A 13 22.95 26.82 12.34
CA PHE A 13 22.00 26.61 13.42
C PHE A 13 22.13 25.21 14.02
N VAL A 14 22.25 24.18 13.19
CA VAL A 14 22.43 22.80 13.65
C VAL A 14 23.76 22.61 14.37
N ASP A 15 24.86 23.19 13.85
CA ASP A 15 26.19 23.19 14.51
C ASP A 15 26.07 23.75 15.92
N ARG A 16 25.36 24.88 16.06
CA ARG A 16 25.16 25.47 17.38
C ARG A 16 24.36 24.59 18.31
N LEU A 17 23.32 23.90 17.83
CA LEU A 17 22.55 22.93 18.62
C LEU A 17 23.41 21.73 19.03
N VAL A 18 24.26 21.24 18.15
CA VAL A 18 25.18 20.12 18.45
C VAL A 18 26.18 20.55 19.51
N GLU A 19 26.83 21.72 19.40
CA GLU A 19 27.75 22.27 20.42
C GLU A 19 27.09 22.38 21.80
N MET A 20 25.86 22.90 21.86
CA MET A 20 25.12 23.01 23.12
C MET A 20 24.77 21.62 23.67
N SER A 21 24.49 20.66 22.79
CA SER A 21 24.16 19.30 23.15
C SER A 21 25.35 18.51 23.71
N GLU A 22 26.57 18.86 23.36
CA GLU A 22 27.80 18.24 23.95
C GLU A 22 27.93 18.49 25.46
N GLN A 23 27.24 19.50 25.98
CA GLN A 23 27.29 19.89 27.39
C GLN A 23 26.29 19.14 28.27
N VAL A 24 25.48 18.27 27.73
CA VAL A 24 24.43 17.52 28.44
C VAL A 24 24.66 16.01 28.35
N PRO A 25 24.07 15.22 29.27
CA PRO A 25 24.08 13.75 29.19
C PRO A 25 23.51 13.19 27.89
N ASP A 26 23.91 11.98 27.50
CA ASP A 26 23.54 11.38 26.20
C ASP A 26 22.04 11.23 26.01
N ASP A 27 21.29 10.96 27.04
CA ASP A 27 19.82 10.86 27.02
C ASP A 27 19.11 12.21 26.85
N MET A 28 19.82 13.31 27.08
CA MET A 28 19.34 14.68 26.89
C MET A 28 19.85 15.35 25.61
N LYS A 29 20.69 14.70 24.84
CA LYS A 29 21.21 15.25 23.57
C LYS A 29 20.09 15.50 22.56
N VAL A 30 20.26 16.58 21.78
CA VAL A 30 19.28 17.01 20.80
C VAL A 30 19.07 15.97 19.69
N LYS A 31 17.84 15.76 19.30
CA LYS A 31 17.45 15.10 18.05
C LYS A 31 16.99 16.13 17.02
N ILE A 32 17.43 15.98 15.79
CA ILE A 32 17.10 16.86 14.69
C ILE A 32 16.02 16.21 13.83
N ARG A 33 14.84 16.80 13.84
CA ARG A 33 13.74 16.39 12.95
C ARG A 33 13.76 17.25 11.70
N LEU A 34 13.96 16.61 10.56
CA LEU A 34 13.96 17.24 9.24
C LEU A 34 12.50 17.33 8.74
N CYS A 35 11.94 18.54 8.74
CA CYS A 35 10.53 18.75 8.36
C CYS A 35 10.43 19.24 6.90
N ASP A 36 9.88 18.42 6.02
CA ASP A 36 9.43 18.79 4.69
C ASP A 36 7.96 19.21 4.72
N THR A 37 7.71 20.38 5.28
CA THR A 37 6.37 20.87 5.61
C THR A 37 5.43 20.95 4.41
N MET A 38 5.96 21.20 3.21
CA MET A 38 5.18 21.38 1.98
C MET A 38 5.35 20.23 0.99
N GLY A 39 6.07 19.18 1.33
CA GLY A 39 6.30 18.03 0.46
C GLY A 39 7.18 18.35 -0.77
N PHE A 40 8.02 19.38 -0.72
CA PHE A 40 8.90 19.77 -1.84
C PHE A 40 10.15 18.91 -1.97
N GLY A 41 10.49 18.13 -0.96
CA GLY A 41 11.63 17.24 -0.97
C GLY A 41 11.68 16.31 -2.17
N LEU A 42 12.89 16.00 -2.59
CA LEU A 42 13.18 15.09 -3.69
C LEU A 42 14.12 13.99 -3.23
N HIS A 43 13.77 12.75 -3.55
CA HIS A 43 14.54 11.56 -3.21
C HIS A 43 15.78 11.38 -4.11
N TYR A 44 16.02 12.29 -5.06
CA TYR A 44 17.16 12.20 -6.00
C TYR A 44 18.43 12.82 -5.41
N PRO A 45 19.55 12.06 -5.37
CA PRO A 45 20.84 12.62 -4.94
C PRO A 45 21.32 13.77 -5.82
N GLY A 46 20.98 13.75 -7.12
CA GLY A 46 21.34 14.79 -8.08
C GLY A 46 20.51 16.09 -7.99
N ALA A 47 19.42 16.11 -7.22
CA ALA A 47 18.65 17.32 -7.05
C ALA A 47 19.44 18.41 -6.31
N GLU A 48 19.12 19.68 -6.61
CA GLU A 48 19.76 20.81 -5.94
C GLU A 48 19.20 21.03 -4.52
N LEU A 49 20.06 21.52 -3.63
CA LEU A 49 19.66 22.01 -2.32
C LEU A 49 18.74 23.24 -2.48
N PRO A 50 17.76 23.41 -1.61
CA PRO A 50 17.46 22.66 -0.38
C PRO A 50 16.56 21.43 -0.58
N ARG A 51 16.29 20.98 -1.80
CA ARG A 51 15.28 19.93 -2.07
C ARG A 51 15.80 18.50 -2.02
N SER A 52 17.10 18.27 -2.22
CA SER A 52 17.67 16.93 -2.18
C SER A 52 17.73 16.39 -0.74
N ILE A 53 16.91 15.41 -0.42
CA ILE A 53 16.92 14.72 0.87
C ILE A 53 18.26 14.02 1.11
N PRO A 54 18.84 13.28 0.15
CA PRO A 54 20.16 12.69 0.33
C PRO A 54 21.27 13.69 0.67
N LYS A 55 21.31 14.82 -0.04
CA LYS A 55 22.31 15.88 0.22
C LYS A 55 22.13 16.54 1.59
N LEU A 56 20.86 16.79 1.98
CA LEU A 56 20.55 17.36 3.30
C LEU A 56 21.05 16.45 4.43
N ILE A 57 20.70 15.16 4.37
CA ILE A 57 21.10 14.19 5.40
C ILE A 57 22.63 14.04 5.42
N TYR A 58 23.26 13.96 4.26
CA TYR A 58 24.70 13.89 4.16
C TYR A 58 25.38 15.08 4.84
N LYS A 59 24.96 16.32 4.54
CA LYS A 59 25.51 17.52 5.15
C LYS A 59 25.34 17.54 6.66
N LEU A 60 24.16 17.27 7.17
CA LEU A 60 23.92 17.24 8.61
C LEU A 60 24.75 16.16 9.31
N ASN A 61 24.93 15.00 8.68
CA ASN A 61 25.72 13.92 9.26
C ASN A 61 27.23 14.19 9.17
N LYS A 62 27.73 14.68 8.02
CA LYS A 62 29.17 14.82 7.76
C LYS A 62 29.74 16.18 8.11
N GLU A 63 28.95 17.24 7.93
CA GLU A 63 29.45 18.61 8.18
C GLU A 63 29.10 19.06 9.60
N CYS A 64 27.85 18.79 10.08
CA CYS A 64 27.45 19.15 11.45
C CYS A 64 27.69 18.03 12.48
N GLY A 65 28.14 16.85 12.09
CA GLY A 65 28.42 15.76 13.02
C GLY A 65 27.18 15.11 13.67
N VAL A 66 25.96 15.35 13.16
CA VAL A 66 24.74 14.76 13.71
C VAL A 66 24.72 13.26 13.38
N THR A 67 24.76 12.41 14.39
CA THR A 67 24.74 10.96 14.22
C THR A 67 23.38 10.47 13.75
N SER A 68 23.31 9.33 13.03
CA SER A 68 22.07 8.79 12.45
C SER A 68 20.97 8.57 13.47
N ASP A 69 21.30 8.09 14.67
CA ASP A 69 20.35 7.87 15.77
C ASP A 69 19.65 9.16 16.27
N ARG A 70 20.18 10.32 15.88
CA ARG A 70 19.66 11.64 16.22
C ARG A 70 19.01 12.37 15.04
N LEU A 71 18.91 11.71 13.89
CA LEU A 71 18.21 12.24 12.71
C LEU A 71 16.85 11.55 12.51
N GLU A 72 15.82 12.37 12.33
CA GLU A 72 14.46 11.93 12.03
C GLU A 72 13.91 12.70 10.83
N TRP A 73 13.12 12.04 9.99
CA TRP A 73 12.42 12.67 8.88
C TRP A 73 10.92 12.79 9.16
N HIS A 74 10.36 13.95 8.82
CA HIS A 74 8.92 14.20 8.80
C HIS A 74 8.52 14.93 7.53
N GLY A 75 7.61 14.38 6.74
CA GLY A 75 7.20 14.95 5.47
C GLY A 75 5.69 15.02 5.28
N HIS A 76 5.27 15.71 4.20
CA HIS A 76 3.88 15.81 3.76
C HIS A 76 3.74 15.38 2.30
N ASN A 77 2.50 15.02 1.89
CA ASN A 77 2.22 14.35 0.62
C ASN A 77 1.69 15.26 -0.47
N ASP A 78 1.91 16.57 -0.37
CA ASP A 78 1.35 17.54 -1.32
C ASP A 78 1.75 17.29 -2.79
N PHE A 79 2.83 16.57 -3.02
CA PHE A 79 3.33 16.20 -4.35
C PHE A 79 3.45 14.70 -4.60
N HIS A 80 2.69 13.86 -3.88
CA HIS A 80 2.70 12.39 -4.01
C HIS A 80 4.08 11.72 -3.79
N ARG A 81 4.97 12.32 -3.00
CA ARG A 81 6.34 11.82 -2.80
C ARG A 81 6.66 11.41 -1.38
N VAL A 82 5.74 11.62 -0.46
CA VAL A 82 6.03 11.49 0.98
C VAL A 82 6.59 10.12 1.34
N HIS A 83 6.03 9.06 0.78
CA HIS A 83 6.50 7.70 1.06
C HIS A 83 7.93 7.47 0.54
N ALA A 84 8.19 7.78 -0.74
CA ALA A 84 9.52 7.67 -1.33
C ALA A 84 10.55 8.55 -0.60
N ASN A 85 10.17 9.74 -0.19
CA ASN A 85 11.03 10.64 0.58
C ASN A 85 11.36 10.08 1.97
N ALA A 86 10.39 9.49 2.66
CA ALA A 86 10.58 8.87 3.97
C ALA A 86 11.52 7.66 3.90
N SER A 87 11.32 6.77 2.94
CA SER A 87 12.20 5.61 2.72
C SER A 87 13.62 6.04 2.31
N THR A 88 13.72 7.09 1.48
CA THR A 88 15.04 7.67 1.12
C THR A 88 15.74 8.23 2.35
N ALA A 89 15.02 8.93 3.23
CA ALA A 89 15.62 9.46 4.45
C ALA A 89 16.23 8.34 5.31
N TRP A 90 15.57 7.21 5.45
CA TRP A 90 16.10 6.02 6.12
C TRP A 90 17.38 5.52 5.46
N LEU A 91 17.35 5.32 4.14
CA LEU A 91 18.47 4.76 3.38
C LEU A 91 19.71 5.65 3.43
N TYR A 92 19.53 6.95 3.61
CA TYR A 92 20.62 7.92 3.66
C TYR A 92 21.04 8.36 5.06
N GLY A 93 20.43 7.82 6.11
CA GLY A 93 20.95 7.94 7.45
C GLY A 93 20.03 8.55 8.52
N CYS A 94 18.78 8.78 8.25
CA CYS A 94 17.81 9.03 9.33
C CYS A 94 17.48 7.70 10.04
N ASN A 95 17.62 7.64 11.35
CA ASN A 95 17.23 6.45 12.11
C ASN A 95 15.71 6.29 12.22
N ALA A 96 14.96 7.38 12.14
CA ALA A 96 13.52 7.38 12.25
C ALA A 96 12.84 8.13 11.11
N SER A 97 11.69 7.61 10.69
CA SER A 97 10.72 8.29 9.85
C SER A 97 9.43 8.48 10.63
N ASN A 98 9.02 9.72 10.79
CA ASN A 98 7.79 10.08 11.49
C ASN A 98 6.60 10.01 10.52
N GLY A 99 5.68 9.13 10.80
CA GLY A 99 4.51 8.88 9.96
C GLY A 99 3.23 8.69 10.75
N THR A 100 2.15 8.41 10.05
CA THR A 100 0.82 8.17 10.61
C THR A 100 0.19 6.94 10.00
N LEU A 101 -0.75 6.30 10.70
CA LEU A 101 -1.55 5.22 10.14
C LEU A 101 -2.33 5.74 8.91
N PHE A 102 -2.23 5.01 7.81
CA PHE A 102 -2.88 5.30 6.53
C PHE A 102 -2.58 6.69 5.97
N GLY A 103 -1.44 7.29 6.37
CA GLY A 103 -1.05 8.59 5.90
C GLY A 103 -1.95 9.74 6.34
N TYR A 104 -2.83 9.54 7.32
CA TYR A 104 -3.64 10.63 7.84
C TYR A 104 -2.77 11.76 8.36
N GLY A 105 -3.18 13.00 8.10
CA GLY A 105 -2.42 14.16 8.53
C GLY A 105 -2.97 15.44 7.93
N GLU A 106 -2.24 16.52 8.14
CA GLU A 106 -2.62 17.82 7.64
C GLU A 106 -2.56 17.87 6.10
N ARG A 107 -3.49 18.57 5.48
CA ARG A 107 -3.66 18.72 4.02
C ARG A 107 -3.79 17.38 3.29
N THR A 108 -2.73 16.92 2.64
CA THR A 108 -2.70 15.70 1.82
C THR A 108 -2.08 14.50 2.54
N GLY A 109 -1.72 14.67 3.82
CA GLY A 109 -1.26 13.60 4.71
C GLY A 109 0.25 13.52 4.91
N ASN A 110 0.63 12.54 5.71
CA ASN A 110 1.98 12.23 6.17
C ASN A 110 2.50 10.91 5.60
N PRO A 111 3.75 10.49 5.88
CA PRO A 111 4.24 9.17 5.51
C PRO A 111 3.34 8.07 6.09
N PRO A 112 2.84 7.13 5.27
CA PRO A 112 2.03 6.03 5.77
C PRO A 112 2.91 5.01 6.50
N VAL A 113 2.61 4.74 7.77
CA VAL A 113 3.39 3.82 8.62
C VAL A 113 3.36 2.40 8.06
N GLU A 114 2.20 1.94 7.58
CA GLU A 114 2.07 0.61 6.97
C GLU A 114 2.92 0.47 5.70
N GLY A 115 3.06 1.53 4.91
CA GLY A 115 3.97 1.56 3.77
C GLY A 115 5.43 1.44 4.21
N ALA A 116 5.84 2.19 5.24
CA ALA A 116 7.18 2.13 5.80
C ALA A 116 7.52 0.75 6.39
N ILE A 117 6.54 0.08 7.03
CA ILE A 117 6.68 -1.30 7.52
C ILE A 117 6.94 -2.25 6.34
N MET A 118 6.20 -2.12 5.25
CA MET A 118 6.40 -2.97 4.07
C MET A 118 7.76 -2.75 3.41
N ASP A 119 8.24 -1.49 3.34
CA ASP A 119 9.60 -1.20 2.88
C ASP A 119 10.66 -1.82 3.79
N TYR A 120 10.48 -1.72 5.11
CA TYR A 120 11.39 -2.34 6.08
C TYR A 120 11.47 -3.86 5.89
N ILE A 121 10.33 -4.53 5.77
CA ILE A 121 10.25 -5.97 5.52
C ILE A 121 10.93 -6.33 4.19
N ALA A 122 10.69 -5.56 3.13
CA ALA A 122 11.32 -5.77 1.82
C ALA A 122 12.85 -5.60 1.87
N LEU A 123 13.35 -4.62 2.62
CA LEU A 123 14.78 -4.38 2.81
C LEU A 123 15.46 -5.47 3.64
N LYS A 124 14.76 -6.03 4.64
CA LYS A 124 15.29 -7.09 5.51
C LYS A 124 15.12 -8.48 4.92
N GLY A 125 14.15 -8.70 4.03
CA GLY A 125 13.76 -10.02 3.53
C GLY A 125 13.04 -10.88 4.57
N ASP A 126 12.61 -10.28 5.68
CA ASP A 126 11.98 -10.95 6.82
C ASP A 126 10.97 -10.04 7.50
N LEU A 127 9.92 -10.63 8.12
CA LEU A 127 8.91 -9.89 8.90
C LEU A 127 9.48 -9.26 10.18
N CYS A 128 10.61 -9.72 10.65
CA CYS A 128 11.25 -9.24 11.88
C CYS A 128 10.32 -9.24 13.10
N GLY A 129 9.40 -10.22 13.17
CA GLY A 129 8.40 -10.33 14.24
C GLY A 129 7.22 -9.37 14.14
N ILE A 130 7.10 -8.61 13.05
CA ILE A 130 5.98 -7.68 12.82
C ILE A 130 4.78 -8.46 12.28
N ASP A 131 3.62 -8.31 12.93
CA ASP A 131 2.35 -8.82 12.44
C ASP A 131 1.69 -7.81 11.53
N THR A 132 1.76 -8.05 10.22
CA THR A 132 1.15 -7.18 9.21
C THR A 132 -0.31 -7.51 8.92
N THR A 133 -0.82 -8.63 9.45
CA THR A 133 -2.23 -9.02 9.26
C THR A 133 -3.20 -8.06 9.94
N VAL A 134 -2.73 -7.30 10.91
CA VAL A 134 -3.51 -6.25 11.60
C VAL A 134 -3.81 -5.02 10.73
N ILE A 135 -3.09 -4.82 9.61
CA ILE A 135 -3.27 -3.62 8.77
C ILE A 135 -4.71 -3.49 8.25
N PRO A 136 -5.34 -4.52 7.67
CA PRO A 136 -6.75 -4.45 7.27
C PRO A 136 -7.72 -4.25 8.44
N GLU A 137 -7.44 -4.85 9.59
CA GLU A 137 -8.27 -4.69 10.80
C GLU A 137 -8.24 -3.24 11.31
N LEU A 138 -7.04 -2.63 11.33
CA LEU A 138 -6.87 -1.21 11.67
C LEU A 138 -7.64 -0.30 10.69
N ALA A 139 -7.69 -0.65 9.40
CA ALA A 139 -8.46 0.12 8.42
C ALA A 139 -9.97 0.08 8.71
N GLU A 140 -10.52 -1.08 9.07
CA GLU A 140 -11.93 -1.20 9.48
C GLU A 140 -12.19 -0.50 10.82
N TYR A 141 -11.26 -0.56 11.76
CA TYR A 141 -11.35 0.20 12.99
C TYR A 141 -11.38 1.73 12.72
N MET A 142 -10.46 2.24 11.91
CA MET A 142 -10.43 3.66 11.52
C MET A 142 -11.75 4.10 10.89
N LYS A 143 -12.30 3.28 10.01
CA LYS A 143 -13.62 3.52 9.41
C LYS A 143 -14.73 3.57 10.46
N SER A 144 -14.71 2.69 11.46
CA SER A 144 -15.73 2.63 12.52
C SER A 144 -15.75 3.88 13.40
N ILE A 145 -14.62 4.56 13.54
CA ILE A 145 -14.48 5.81 14.31
C ILE A 145 -14.57 7.08 13.44
N GLY A 146 -15.00 6.95 12.18
CA GLY A 146 -15.27 8.10 11.29
C GLY A 146 -14.10 8.52 10.39
N PHE A 147 -13.05 7.72 10.28
CA PHE A 147 -11.90 7.96 9.40
C PHE A 147 -11.79 6.89 8.30
N PRO A 148 -12.70 6.87 7.29
CA PRO A 148 -12.66 5.88 6.23
C PRO A 148 -11.53 6.16 5.25
N ILE A 149 -10.75 5.14 4.91
CA ILE A 149 -9.75 5.22 3.84
C ILE A 149 -10.39 5.02 2.45
N PRO A 150 -9.79 5.55 1.38
CA PRO A 150 -10.25 5.31 0.01
C PRO A 150 -10.26 3.82 -0.34
N HIS A 151 -11.24 3.39 -1.14
CA HIS A 151 -11.30 1.99 -1.60
C HIS A 151 -10.06 1.55 -2.40
N THR A 152 -9.36 2.48 -3.02
CA THR A 152 -8.13 2.26 -3.80
C THR A 152 -6.85 2.42 -2.98
N TYR A 153 -6.96 2.60 -1.67
CA TYR A 153 -5.80 2.80 -0.81
C TYR A 153 -4.88 1.57 -0.83
N PRO A 154 -3.57 1.73 -0.96
CA PRO A 154 -2.62 0.63 -0.93
C PRO A 154 -2.74 -0.23 0.34
N LEU A 155 -2.52 -1.54 0.23
CA LEU A 155 -2.53 -2.53 1.30
C LEU A 155 -3.89 -2.75 1.99
N ALA A 156 -4.64 -1.70 2.31
CA ALA A 156 -5.81 -1.74 3.17
C ALA A 156 -7.14 -1.44 2.45
N GLY A 157 -7.13 -0.71 1.34
CA GLY A 157 -8.33 -0.34 0.59
C GLY A 157 -9.09 -1.57 0.05
N ARG A 158 -10.41 -1.47 -0.07
CA ARG A 158 -11.27 -2.58 -0.52
C ARG A 158 -10.87 -3.16 -1.89
N HIS A 159 -10.31 -2.33 -2.78
CA HIS A 159 -9.87 -2.74 -4.12
C HIS A 159 -8.41 -3.24 -4.15
N PHE A 160 -7.69 -3.15 -3.06
CA PHE A 160 -6.34 -3.71 -3.00
C PHE A 160 -6.37 -5.21 -3.28
N ASN A 161 -5.43 -5.67 -4.09
CA ASN A 161 -5.30 -7.07 -4.51
C ASN A 161 -6.54 -7.63 -5.25
N THR A 162 -7.33 -6.74 -5.89
CA THR A 162 -8.51 -7.11 -6.67
C THR A 162 -8.27 -6.81 -8.14
N THR A 163 -8.16 -7.85 -8.98
CA THR A 163 -8.05 -7.71 -10.43
C THR A 163 -9.42 -7.70 -11.09
N ARG A 164 -9.53 -7.02 -12.24
CA ARG A 164 -10.77 -6.91 -13.03
C ARG A 164 -10.60 -7.38 -14.47
N ALA A 165 -9.36 -7.43 -14.95
CA ALA A 165 -9.08 -7.84 -16.33
C ALA A 165 -9.06 -9.36 -16.46
N GLY A 166 -9.75 -9.91 -17.48
CA GLY A 166 -9.84 -11.36 -17.71
C GLY A 166 -8.49 -12.03 -17.92
N ILE A 167 -7.54 -11.36 -18.58
CA ILE A 167 -6.17 -11.88 -18.75
C ILE A 167 -5.44 -12.04 -17.41
N HIS A 168 -5.64 -11.11 -16.47
CA HIS A 168 -5.07 -11.20 -15.11
C HIS A 168 -5.73 -12.33 -14.32
N ALA A 169 -7.05 -12.45 -14.41
CA ALA A 169 -7.79 -13.56 -13.79
C ALA A 169 -7.32 -14.92 -14.32
N GLY A 170 -7.08 -15.03 -15.63
CA GLY A 170 -6.52 -16.22 -16.26
C GLY A 170 -5.12 -16.56 -15.74
N GLY A 171 -4.27 -15.54 -15.54
CA GLY A 171 -2.95 -15.70 -14.96
C GLY A 171 -2.98 -16.17 -13.52
N LEU A 172 -3.79 -15.53 -12.68
CA LEU A 172 -3.99 -15.92 -11.26
C LEU A 172 -4.48 -17.37 -11.14
N ARG A 173 -5.35 -17.82 -12.05
CA ARG A 173 -5.83 -19.21 -12.07
C ARG A 173 -4.72 -20.22 -12.34
N GLN A 174 -3.73 -19.86 -13.14
CA GLN A 174 -2.60 -20.75 -13.47
C GLN A 174 -1.57 -20.75 -12.32
N ASN A 175 -1.22 -19.56 -11.86
CA ASN A 175 -0.30 -19.37 -10.75
C ASN A 175 -0.56 -17.97 -10.16
N ASP A 176 -0.94 -17.92 -8.90
CA ASP A 176 -1.23 -16.68 -8.18
C ASP A 176 -0.02 -15.73 -8.09
N ARG A 177 1.21 -16.27 -8.18
CA ARG A 177 2.46 -15.50 -8.21
C ARG A 177 2.65 -14.68 -9.49
N ILE A 178 1.92 -14.94 -10.57
CA ILE A 178 2.05 -14.17 -11.82
C ILE A 178 1.71 -12.70 -11.60
N TYR A 179 0.71 -12.40 -10.78
CA TYR A 179 0.26 -11.04 -10.46
C TYR A 179 0.40 -10.70 -8.98
N ASN A 180 1.07 -11.53 -8.21
CA ASN A 180 1.17 -11.39 -6.76
C ASN A 180 2.60 -11.69 -6.34
N LEU A 181 3.45 -10.66 -6.28
CA LEU A 181 4.87 -10.82 -5.92
C LEU A 181 5.08 -11.22 -4.46
N MET A 182 4.10 -10.96 -3.60
CA MET A 182 4.11 -11.35 -2.19
C MET A 182 2.87 -12.18 -1.86
N ASP A 183 2.97 -13.04 -0.88
CA ASP A 183 1.84 -13.81 -0.35
C ASP A 183 0.94 -12.89 0.50
N THR A 184 0.01 -12.20 -0.15
CA THR A 184 -0.91 -11.27 0.51
C THR A 184 -1.94 -11.97 1.39
N ALA A 185 -2.19 -13.27 1.19
CA ALA A 185 -3.02 -14.05 2.10
C ALA A 185 -2.29 -14.19 3.45
N LYS A 186 -1.00 -14.53 3.43
CA LYS A 186 -0.17 -14.67 4.62
C LYS A 186 0.13 -13.32 5.30
N LEU A 187 0.52 -12.32 4.51
CA LEU A 187 1.00 -11.04 5.04
C LEU A 187 -0.11 -10.12 5.51
N LEU A 188 -1.27 -10.16 4.86
CA LEU A 188 -2.36 -9.20 5.09
C LEU A 188 -3.71 -9.88 5.36
N ASN A 189 -3.74 -11.21 5.48
CA ASN A 189 -4.99 -11.98 5.51
C ASN A 189 -5.95 -11.60 4.36
N ARG A 190 -5.38 -11.26 3.19
CA ARG A 190 -6.11 -10.78 2.00
C ARG A 190 -5.66 -11.53 0.75
N PRO A 191 -6.24 -12.69 0.46
CA PRO A 191 -5.95 -13.41 -0.77
C PRO A 191 -6.31 -12.57 -2.02
N PRO A 192 -5.67 -12.81 -3.17
CA PRO A 192 -6.03 -12.19 -4.43
C PRO A 192 -7.50 -12.42 -4.77
N ARG A 193 -8.17 -11.38 -5.25
CA ARG A 193 -9.57 -11.44 -5.68
C ARG A 193 -9.71 -11.09 -7.15
N VAL A 194 -10.74 -11.66 -7.79
CA VAL A 194 -11.16 -11.30 -9.13
C VAL A 194 -12.54 -10.67 -9.04
N ALA A 195 -12.65 -9.38 -9.37
CA ALA A 195 -13.94 -8.72 -9.50
C ALA A 195 -14.50 -8.99 -10.90
N ILE A 196 -15.77 -9.33 -10.97
CA ILE A 196 -16.45 -9.63 -12.22
C ILE A 196 -17.01 -8.36 -12.84
N THR A 197 -16.59 -8.10 -14.10
CA THR A 197 -17.02 -6.97 -14.93
C THR A 197 -17.21 -7.44 -16.39
N ASP A 198 -17.58 -6.53 -17.27
CA ASP A 198 -17.58 -6.74 -18.73
C ASP A 198 -16.26 -7.31 -19.29
N LYS A 199 -15.14 -7.04 -18.59
CA LYS A 199 -13.79 -7.44 -19.03
C LYS A 199 -13.32 -8.76 -18.45
N SER A 200 -14.12 -9.39 -17.61
CA SER A 200 -13.71 -10.63 -16.92
C SER A 200 -13.75 -11.86 -17.83
N GLY A 201 -14.63 -11.87 -18.83
CA GLY A 201 -14.82 -13.00 -19.73
C GLY A 201 -15.20 -14.30 -18.99
N ALA A 202 -15.38 -15.39 -19.73
CA ALA A 202 -15.75 -16.67 -19.15
C ALA A 202 -14.65 -17.27 -18.24
N ASP A 203 -13.38 -16.92 -18.46
CA ASP A 203 -12.27 -17.38 -17.61
C ASP A 203 -12.31 -16.74 -16.24
N GLY A 204 -12.59 -15.43 -16.15
CA GLY A 204 -12.75 -14.73 -14.86
C GLY A 204 -13.93 -15.25 -14.06
N ILE A 205 -15.04 -15.52 -14.73
CA ILE A 205 -16.25 -16.08 -14.11
C ILE A 205 -16.03 -17.50 -13.62
N ALA A 206 -15.36 -18.35 -14.42
CA ALA A 206 -14.98 -19.69 -13.98
C ALA A 206 -14.03 -19.65 -12.79
N HIS A 207 -13.10 -18.70 -12.76
CA HIS A 207 -12.25 -18.48 -11.60
C HIS A 207 -13.07 -18.13 -10.36
N TRP A 208 -13.96 -17.14 -10.46
CA TRP A 208 -14.83 -16.74 -9.37
C TRP A 208 -15.65 -17.92 -8.83
N VAL A 209 -16.28 -18.70 -9.70
CA VAL A 209 -17.05 -19.91 -9.30
C VAL A 209 -16.14 -20.90 -8.55
N ASN A 210 -14.94 -21.16 -9.05
CA ASN A 210 -14.02 -22.09 -8.40
C ASN A 210 -13.61 -21.62 -6.99
N GLU A 211 -13.33 -20.33 -6.83
CA GLU A 211 -12.98 -19.76 -5.53
C GLU A 211 -14.17 -19.73 -4.56
N CYS A 212 -15.34 -19.28 -5.02
CA CYS A 212 -16.56 -19.18 -4.21
C CYS A 212 -16.98 -20.53 -3.65
N PHE A 213 -16.86 -21.61 -4.44
CA PHE A 213 -17.25 -22.97 -4.03
C PHE A 213 -16.04 -23.85 -3.59
N GLY A 214 -14.86 -23.27 -3.41
CA GLY A 214 -13.67 -23.99 -2.94
C GLY A 214 -13.19 -25.13 -3.85
N LEU A 215 -13.46 -25.06 -5.17
CA LEU A 215 -13.15 -26.12 -6.12
C LEU A 215 -11.67 -26.11 -6.49
N LYS A 216 -11.01 -27.28 -6.35
CA LYS A 216 -9.55 -27.43 -6.58
C LYS A 216 -9.25 -28.65 -7.46
N GLY A 217 -8.12 -28.62 -8.16
CA GLY A 217 -7.67 -29.73 -9.00
C GLY A 217 -8.74 -30.16 -10.01
N ASP A 218 -9.07 -31.44 -10.03
CA ASP A 218 -10.02 -32.03 -10.98
C ASP A 218 -11.48 -31.63 -10.74
N THR A 219 -11.79 -31.03 -9.58
CA THR A 219 -13.14 -30.54 -9.28
C THR A 219 -13.43 -29.18 -9.89
N ARG A 220 -12.42 -28.47 -10.43
CA ARG A 220 -12.57 -27.15 -11.02
C ARG A 220 -13.55 -27.14 -12.18
N ILE A 221 -14.45 -26.13 -12.17
CA ILE A 221 -15.35 -25.90 -13.30
C ILE A 221 -14.59 -25.22 -14.46
N SER A 222 -14.89 -25.64 -15.68
CA SER A 222 -14.31 -25.02 -16.88
C SER A 222 -15.14 -23.82 -17.35
N LYS A 223 -14.53 -22.93 -18.14
CA LYS A 223 -15.21 -21.79 -18.77
C LYS A 223 -16.43 -22.16 -19.63
N ILE A 224 -16.44 -23.35 -20.20
CA ILE A 224 -17.57 -23.84 -21.02
C ILE A 224 -18.81 -24.03 -20.15
N LYS A 225 -18.66 -24.55 -18.94
CA LYS A 225 -19.77 -24.81 -18.01
C LYS A 225 -20.39 -23.55 -17.40
N VAL A 226 -19.67 -22.43 -17.40
CA VAL A 226 -20.17 -21.13 -16.87
C VAL A 226 -20.72 -20.20 -17.95
N HIS A 227 -20.91 -20.65 -19.19
CA HIS A 227 -21.27 -19.80 -20.32
C HIS A 227 -22.58 -19.03 -20.11
N LYS A 228 -23.58 -19.61 -19.44
CA LYS A 228 -24.85 -18.93 -19.14
C LYS A 228 -24.64 -17.77 -18.16
N LEU A 229 -23.85 -17.99 -17.12
CA LEU A 229 -23.50 -16.94 -16.16
C LEU A 229 -22.65 -15.85 -16.82
N ALA A 230 -21.72 -16.25 -17.69
CA ALA A 230 -20.90 -15.31 -18.45
C ALA A 230 -21.76 -14.45 -19.40
N ARG A 231 -22.75 -15.01 -20.05
CA ARG A 231 -23.68 -14.25 -20.89
C ARG A 231 -24.48 -13.25 -20.08
N TRP A 232 -25.06 -13.68 -18.96
CA TRP A 232 -25.78 -12.77 -18.08
C TRP A 232 -24.90 -11.61 -17.59
N VAL A 233 -23.64 -11.89 -17.24
CA VAL A 233 -22.68 -10.84 -16.86
C VAL A 233 -22.52 -9.82 -17.99
N MET A 234 -22.31 -10.25 -19.22
CA MET A 234 -22.17 -9.34 -20.36
C MET A 234 -23.43 -8.52 -20.61
N ASP A 235 -24.60 -9.16 -20.53
CA ASP A 235 -25.90 -8.50 -20.74
C ASP A 235 -26.13 -7.36 -19.71
N GLN A 236 -25.62 -7.49 -18.48
CA GLN A 236 -25.68 -6.41 -17.49
C GLN A 236 -24.98 -5.13 -17.94
N TYR A 237 -23.93 -5.24 -18.73
CA TYR A 237 -23.18 -4.09 -19.24
C TYR A 237 -23.66 -3.64 -20.62
N GLU A 238 -23.94 -4.55 -21.52
CA GLU A 238 -24.32 -4.26 -22.89
C GLU A 238 -25.78 -3.79 -23.00
N GLN A 239 -26.69 -4.37 -22.24
CA GLN A 239 -28.13 -4.09 -22.32
C GLN A 239 -28.63 -3.19 -21.21
N GLU A 240 -28.16 -3.42 -19.97
CA GLU A 240 -28.63 -2.67 -18.80
C GLU A 240 -27.75 -1.44 -18.48
N GLY A 241 -26.62 -1.25 -19.20
CA GLY A 241 -25.76 -0.08 -19.05
C GLY A 241 -25.02 0.03 -17.71
N ARG A 242 -24.78 -1.10 -17.07
CA ARG A 242 -24.13 -1.14 -15.75
C ARG A 242 -22.70 -0.60 -15.79
N LEU A 243 -22.34 0.25 -14.81
CA LEU A 243 -21.01 0.85 -14.68
C LEU A 243 -20.19 0.25 -13.51
N THR A 244 -20.83 -0.51 -12.63
CA THR A 244 -20.16 -1.09 -11.42
C THR A 244 -19.85 -2.57 -11.62
N ALA A 245 -18.85 -3.09 -10.89
CA ALA A 245 -18.61 -4.52 -10.82
C ALA A 245 -19.85 -5.25 -10.25
N ILE A 246 -20.03 -6.50 -10.68
CA ILE A 246 -21.08 -7.36 -10.15
C ILE A 246 -20.61 -7.86 -8.77
N SER A 247 -21.44 -7.78 -7.77
CA SER A 247 -21.12 -8.23 -6.42
C SER A 247 -21.14 -9.77 -6.32
N ASP A 248 -20.43 -10.30 -5.34
CA ASP A 248 -20.42 -11.74 -5.05
C ASP A 248 -21.85 -12.24 -4.78
N GLN A 249 -22.64 -11.47 -4.03
CA GLN A 249 -24.03 -11.82 -3.74
C GLN A 249 -24.91 -11.93 -4.99
N GLU A 250 -24.78 -11.00 -5.94
CA GLU A 250 -25.49 -11.06 -7.24
C GLU A 250 -25.07 -12.28 -8.04
N LEU A 251 -23.76 -12.59 -8.04
CA LEU A 251 -23.23 -13.76 -8.74
C LEU A 251 -23.70 -15.07 -8.11
N GLU A 252 -23.76 -15.15 -6.79
CA GLU A 252 -24.31 -16.32 -6.08
C GLU A 252 -25.76 -16.57 -6.42
N VAL A 253 -26.62 -15.53 -6.33
CA VAL A 253 -28.03 -15.61 -6.69
C VAL A 253 -28.18 -16.07 -8.15
N LYS A 254 -27.42 -15.50 -9.07
CA LYS A 254 -27.48 -15.89 -10.49
C LYS A 254 -26.87 -17.27 -10.77
N THR A 255 -25.89 -17.70 -10.01
CA THR A 255 -25.35 -19.07 -10.09
C THR A 255 -26.42 -20.07 -9.67
N GLN A 256 -27.13 -19.81 -8.59
CA GLN A 256 -28.26 -20.65 -8.16
C GLN A 256 -29.36 -20.74 -9.24
N GLU A 257 -29.71 -19.60 -9.86
CA GLU A 257 -30.76 -19.52 -10.88
C GLU A 257 -30.36 -20.22 -12.19
N LEU A 258 -29.16 -19.94 -12.70
CA LEU A 258 -28.70 -20.37 -14.02
C LEU A 258 -28.00 -21.73 -14.03
N MET A 259 -27.55 -22.20 -12.87
CA MET A 259 -26.80 -23.45 -12.69
C MET A 259 -27.32 -24.23 -11.46
N PRO A 260 -28.63 -24.55 -11.36
CA PRO A 260 -29.25 -25.11 -10.14
C PRO A 260 -28.65 -26.46 -9.73
N GLU A 261 -28.39 -27.36 -10.69
CA GLU A 261 -27.77 -28.65 -10.39
C GLU A 261 -26.35 -28.51 -9.83
N PHE A 262 -25.59 -27.56 -10.34
CA PHE A 262 -24.26 -27.23 -9.83
C PHE A 262 -24.35 -26.65 -8.42
N TRP A 263 -25.26 -25.71 -8.22
CA TRP A 263 -25.51 -25.07 -6.91
C TRP A 263 -25.87 -26.10 -5.83
N GLU A 264 -26.88 -26.95 -6.09
CA GLU A 264 -27.29 -27.98 -5.12
C GLU A 264 -26.18 -28.96 -4.76
N LYS A 265 -25.30 -29.25 -5.70
CA LYS A 265 -24.17 -30.17 -5.49
C LYS A 265 -23.05 -29.55 -4.65
N HIS A 266 -22.85 -28.21 -4.68
CA HIS A 266 -21.67 -27.56 -4.13
C HIS A 266 -21.98 -26.47 -3.10
N LYS A 267 -23.26 -26.15 -2.84
CA LYS A 267 -23.64 -25.27 -1.72
C LYS A 267 -23.19 -25.92 -0.42
N ALA A 268 -22.42 -25.18 0.39
CA ALA A 268 -22.02 -25.61 1.72
C ALA A 268 -23.12 -25.33 2.74
#